data_013d5d62dc2d4fc682c66469db36e2f2
#
_entry.id   013d5d62dc2d4fc682c66469db36e2f2
#
_cell.length_a   1.000
_cell.length_b   1.000
_cell.length_c   1.000
_cell.angle_alpha   90.00
_cell.angle_beta   90.00
_cell.angle_gamma   90.00
#
_symmetry.space_group_name_H-M   'P 1'
#
loop_
_entity.id
_entity.type
_entity.pdbx_description
1 polymer ?
#
loop_
_entity_poly.entity_id
_entity_poly.type
_entity_poly.pdbx_seq_one_letter_code
_entity_poly.pdbx_strand_id
1 'polypeptide(L)'
;MQAGILFCSARRTSVCQKLLSRTFGWFGLRVEEVRACASADRINGGMAALLKNAAAVCLLCPSAGGRPDCASRLFATLKIPLDTRGEPRGVLRLRGRKVTGYLIESSEQAILLLPDDPCELLEMLPAACARLKGKFGLEGEIPTREVPDLEALVTESFDREEAEAL
;
A
#
# COMPACT_ATOMS: atom_id res chain seq x y z
N MET A 1 -16.52 -2.64 -4.53
CA MET A 1 -15.92 -2.70 -3.18
C MET A 1 -15.02 -1.49 -2.98
N GLN A 2 -14.94 -0.95 -1.77
CA GLN A 2 -14.23 0.29 -1.50
C GLN A 2 -12.87 0.03 -0.84
N ALA A 3 -11.89 0.84 -1.23
CA ALA A 3 -10.57 0.91 -0.61
C ALA A 3 -10.27 2.35 -0.17
N GLY A 4 -9.37 2.49 0.78
CA GLY A 4 -8.85 3.77 1.25
C GLY A 4 -7.33 3.82 1.19
N ILE A 5 -6.77 5.02 1.11
CA ILE A 5 -5.33 5.25 1.20
C ILE A 5 -5.05 6.24 2.32
N LEU A 6 -4.11 5.92 3.18
CA LEU A 6 -3.54 6.82 4.19
C LEU A 6 -2.06 7.02 3.90
N PHE A 7 -1.68 8.25 3.63
CA PHE A 7 -0.27 8.65 3.52
C PHE A 7 0.21 9.20 4.88
N CYS A 8 1.29 8.65 5.39
CA CYS A 8 1.92 9.16 6.62
C CYS A 8 3.34 9.64 6.34
N SER A 9 3.56 10.95 6.37
CA SER A 9 4.86 11.57 6.05
C SER A 9 5.43 11.12 4.71
N ALA A 10 4.58 10.67 3.81
CA ALA A 10 4.95 10.04 2.55
C ALA A 10 5.38 11.08 1.51
N ARG A 11 6.27 10.65 0.64
CA ARG A 11 6.66 11.36 -0.58
C ARG A 11 6.00 10.71 -1.79
N ARG A 12 6.06 11.33 -2.95
CA ARG A 12 5.54 10.77 -4.22
C ARG A 12 4.09 10.29 -4.13
N THR A 13 3.27 10.96 -3.34
CA THR A 13 1.89 10.54 -3.04
C THR A 13 1.02 10.46 -4.28
N SER A 14 1.16 11.41 -5.20
CA SER A 14 0.38 11.44 -6.44
C SER A 14 0.62 10.20 -7.31
N VAL A 15 1.87 9.81 -7.48
CA VAL A 15 2.24 8.63 -8.29
C VAL A 15 1.74 7.35 -7.64
N CYS A 16 1.99 7.20 -6.35
CA CYS A 16 1.53 6.03 -5.59
C CYS A 16 0.02 5.90 -5.61
N GLN A 17 -0.71 7.01 -5.45
CA GLN A 17 -2.17 7.02 -5.52
C GLN A 17 -2.68 6.60 -6.90
N LYS A 18 -2.13 7.14 -7.97
CA LYS A 18 -2.51 6.78 -9.34
C LYS A 18 -2.26 5.30 -9.62
N LEU A 19 -1.10 4.80 -9.22
CA LEU A 19 -0.72 3.41 -9.40
C LEU A 19 -1.67 2.47 -8.67
N LEU A 20 -1.96 2.72 -7.40
CA LEU A 20 -2.89 1.92 -6.60
C LEU A 20 -4.33 2.00 -7.13
N SER A 21 -4.82 3.19 -7.41
CA SER A 21 -6.19 3.40 -7.91
C SER A 21 -6.41 2.68 -9.23
N ARG A 22 -5.45 2.77 -10.16
CA ARG A 22 -5.52 2.11 -11.46
C ARG A 22 -5.47 0.59 -11.31
N THR A 23 -4.51 0.08 -10.55
CA THR A 23 -4.33 -1.36 -10.35
C THR A 23 -5.54 -1.99 -9.67
N PHE A 24 -6.04 -1.39 -8.60
CA PHE A 24 -7.22 -1.89 -7.90
C PHE A 24 -8.50 -1.80 -8.73
N GLY A 25 -8.61 -0.78 -9.56
CA GLY A 25 -9.74 -0.60 -10.48
C GLY A 25 -9.94 -1.76 -11.45
N TRP A 26 -8.87 -2.43 -11.86
CA TRP A 26 -8.96 -3.56 -12.79
C TRP A 26 -9.76 -4.74 -12.26
N PHE A 27 -9.85 -4.94 -10.96
CA PHE A 27 -10.64 -6.01 -10.36
C PHE A 27 -11.76 -5.52 -9.43
N GLY A 28 -12.20 -4.28 -9.63
CA GLY A 28 -13.39 -3.73 -8.96
C GLY A 28 -13.19 -3.25 -7.54
N LEU A 29 -11.95 -3.07 -7.09
CA LEU A 29 -11.62 -2.43 -5.82
C LEU A 29 -11.35 -0.94 -6.08
N ARG A 30 -12.25 -0.06 -5.65
CA ARG A 30 -12.16 1.37 -5.93
C ARG A 30 -11.59 2.13 -4.74
N VAL A 31 -10.59 2.96 -4.99
CA VAL A 31 -10.08 3.92 -4.00
C VAL A 31 -11.06 5.09 -3.92
N GLU A 32 -11.83 5.16 -2.85
CA GLU A 32 -12.88 6.17 -2.66
C GLU A 32 -12.42 7.30 -1.72
N GLU A 33 -11.51 7.02 -0.82
CA GLU A 33 -11.05 8.01 0.16
C GLU A 33 -9.52 7.97 0.28
N VAL A 34 -8.92 9.16 0.25
CA VAL A 34 -7.49 9.35 0.46
C VAL A 34 -7.29 10.35 1.58
N ARG A 35 -6.48 10.00 2.55
CA ARG A 35 -6.10 10.85 3.68
C ARG A 35 -4.59 10.95 3.79
N ALA A 36 -4.14 12.01 4.44
CA ALA A 36 -2.73 12.21 4.75
C ALA A 36 -2.58 12.64 6.23
N CYS A 37 -1.51 12.19 6.86
CA CYS A 37 -1.10 12.68 8.17
C CYS A 37 0.40 12.98 8.20
N ALA A 38 0.77 13.99 8.98
CA ALA A 38 2.16 14.45 9.08
C ALA A 38 2.95 13.75 10.18
N SER A 39 2.29 13.01 11.05
CA SER A 39 2.95 12.31 12.16
C SER A 39 2.37 10.93 12.40
N ALA A 40 3.23 10.04 12.88
CA ALA A 40 2.86 8.66 13.20
C ALA A 40 1.76 8.55 14.28
N ASP A 41 1.61 9.54 15.15
CA ASP A 41 0.60 9.57 16.19
C ASP A 41 -0.83 9.62 15.66
N ARG A 42 -1.00 10.10 14.42
CA ARG A 42 -2.30 10.21 13.75
C ARG A 42 -2.67 9.01 12.88
N ILE A 43 -1.77 8.04 12.75
CA ILE A 43 -2.01 6.86 11.91
C ILE A 43 -3.25 6.09 12.39
N ASN A 44 -3.36 5.82 13.69
CA ASN A 44 -4.45 5.02 14.24
C ASN A 44 -5.82 5.65 13.97
N GLY A 45 -5.94 6.96 14.17
CA GLY A 45 -7.18 7.70 13.87
C GLY A 45 -7.53 7.70 12.39
N GLY A 46 -6.56 7.92 11.53
CA GLY A 46 -6.73 7.88 10.07
C GLY A 46 -7.11 6.50 9.56
N MET A 47 -6.45 5.45 10.05
CA MET A 47 -6.76 4.07 9.71
C MET A 47 -8.17 3.68 10.18
N ALA A 48 -8.53 3.99 11.43
CA ALA A 48 -9.86 3.70 11.96
C ALA A 48 -10.97 4.39 11.17
N ALA A 49 -10.74 5.64 10.75
CA ALA A 49 -11.70 6.38 9.93
C ALA A 49 -11.91 5.73 8.56
N LEU A 50 -10.85 5.32 7.89
CA LEU A 50 -10.93 4.65 6.59
C LEU A 50 -11.57 3.27 6.68
N LEU A 51 -11.22 2.49 7.71
CA LEU A 51 -11.74 1.13 7.91
C LEU A 51 -13.24 1.08 8.21
N LYS A 52 -13.87 2.20 8.59
CA LYS A 52 -15.33 2.25 8.74
C LYS A 52 -16.07 2.00 7.43
N ASN A 53 -15.50 2.43 6.30
CA ASN A 53 -16.17 2.42 5.00
C ASN A 53 -15.44 1.56 3.95
N ALA A 54 -14.19 1.18 4.21
CA ALA A 54 -13.35 0.49 3.26
C ALA A 54 -13.08 -0.96 3.69
N ALA A 55 -13.14 -1.88 2.74
CA ALA A 55 -12.74 -3.27 2.95
C ALA A 55 -11.21 -3.43 2.97
N ALA A 56 -10.50 -2.59 2.22
CA ALA A 56 -9.05 -2.57 2.19
C ALA A 56 -8.52 -1.16 2.40
N VAL A 57 -7.47 -1.01 3.18
CA VAL A 57 -6.79 0.27 3.41
C VAL A 57 -5.30 0.10 3.16
N CYS A 58 -4.73 0.97 2.34
CA CYS A 58 -3.29 1.07 2.11
C CYS A 58 -2.71 2.16 3.01
N LEU A 59 -1.77 1.81 3.87
CA LEU A 59 -0.94 2.74 4.62
C LEU A 59 0.41 2.85 3.93
N LEU A 60 0.74 4.04 3.44
CA LEU A 60 2.01 4.33 2.78
C LEU A 60 2.85 5.28 3.62
N CYS A 61 4.09 4.91 3.84
CA CYS A 61 5.07 5.70 4.56
C CYS A 61 6.49 5.47 4.04
N PRO A 62 7.44 6.37 4.35
CA PRO A 62 8.84 6.19 3.97
C PRO A 62 9.40 4.88 4.53
N SER A 63 10.42 4.35 3.86
CA SER A 63 11.10 3.12 4.29
C SER A 63 12.33 3.42 5.15
N ALA A 64 12.54 2.58 6.14
CA ALA A 64 13.75 2.56 6.96
C ALA A 64 14.07 1.11 7.35
N GLY A 65 15.34 0.71 7.19
CA GLY A 65 15.77 -0.64 7.55
C GLY A 65 15.10 -1.75 6.72
N GLY A 66 14.79 -1.49 5.45
CA GLY A 66 14.22 -2.48 4.53
C GLY A 66 12.73 -2.73 4.69
N ARG A 67 12.00 -1.88 5.42
CA ARG A 67 10.54 -1.93 5.57
C ARG A 67 9.96 -0.54 5.79
N PRO A 68 8.63 -0.34 5.63
CA PRO A 68 8.00 0.93 5.99
C PRO A 68 8.31 1.32 7.44
N ASP A 69 8.64 2.57 7.69
CA ASP A 69 9.12 3.04 8.99
C ASP A 69 8.04 2.99 10.09
N CYS A 70 6.77 3.01 9.71
CA CYS A 70 5.64 2.88 10.62
C CYS A 70 5.26 1.42 10.95
N ALA A 71 5.98 0.42 10.44
CA ALA A 71 5.66 -0.99 10.61
C ALA A 71 5.59 -1.42 12.08
N SER A 72 6.61 -1.11 12.86
CA SER A 72 6.66 -1.49 14.28
C SER A 72 5.50 -0.91 15.09
N ARG A 73 5.12 0.34 14.82
CA ARG A 73 3.99 1.00 15.47
C ARG A 73 2.67 0.32 15.08
N LEU A 74 2.47 0.04 13.81
CA LEU A 74 1.26 -0.63 13.36
C LEU A 74 1.12 -2.03 13.93
N PHE A 75 2.19 -2.82 13.94
CA PHE A 75 2.18 -4.15 14.53
C PHE A 75 1.86 -4.12 16.03
N ALA A 76 2.42 -3.17 16.77
CA ALA A 76 2.10 -2.97 18.20
C ALA A 76 0.63 -2.59 18.41
N THR A 77 0.10 -1.65 17.64
CA THR A 77 -1.29 -1.23 17.71
C THR A 77 -2.27 -2.37 17.43
N LEU A 78 -1.99 -3.18 16.41
CA LEU A 78 -2.82 -4.32 16.03
C LEU A 78 -2.52 -5.58 16.87
N LYS A 79 -1.58 -5.50 17.82
CA LYS A 79 -1.16 -6.62 18.67
C LYS A 79 -0.72 -7.85 17.88
N ILE A 80 -0.03 -7.61 16.78
CA ILE A 80 0.53 -8.68 15.95
C ILE A 80 1.75 -9.26 16.64
N PRO A 81 1.79 -10.58 16.90
CA PRO A 81 2.95 -11.19 17.51
C PRO A 81 4.16 -11.15 16.58
N LEU A 82 5.32 -10.86 17.15
CA LEU A 82 6.58 -10.83 16.43
C LEU A 82 7.40 -12.11 16.76
N ASP A 83 8.22 -12.54 15.82
CA ASP A 83 9.21 -13.58 16.06
C ASP A 83 10.48 -13.02 16.73
N THR A 84 11.47 -13.89 16.96
CA THR A 84 12.75 -13.50 17.60
C THR A 84 13.56 -12.49 16.77
N ARG A 85 13.24 -12.33 15.47
CA ARG A 85 13.89 -11.38 14.57
C ARG A 85 13.11 -10.07 14.43
N GLY A 86 11.98 -9.93 15.14
CA GLY A 86 11.11 -8.76 15.05
C GLY A 86 10.17 -8.78 13.83
N GLU A 87 10.03 -9.92 13.16
CA GLU A 87 9.15 -10.09 12.01
C GLU A 87 7.72 -10.48 12.45
N PRO A 88 6.68 -9.93 11.80
CA PRO A 88 5.30 -10.22 12.17
C PRO A 88 4.91 -11.66 11.81
N ARG A 89 4.18 -12.30 12.71
CA ARG A 89 3.60 -13.64 12.48
C ARG A 89 2.18 -13.51 11.94
N GLY A 90 1.80 -14.43 11.05
CA GLY A 90 0.45 -14.46 10.47
C GLY A 90 0.16 -13.33 9.50
N VAL A 91 1.17 -12.70 8.97
CA VAL A 91 1.08 -11.59 8.03
C VAL A 91 1.76 -11.99 6.72
N LEU A 92 1.12 -11.68 5.60
CA LEU A 92 1.72 -11.92 4.28
C LEU A 92 2.79 -10.86 4.01
N ARG A 93 3.99 -11.29 3.68
CA ARG A 93 5.06 -10.39 3.25
C ARG A 93 4.98 -10.13 1.76
N LEU A 94 5.03 -8.85 1.40
CA LEU A 94 5.07 -8.39 0.03
C LEU A 94 6.50 -7.99 -0.31
N ARG A 95 7.16 -8.77 -1.14
CA ARG A 95 8.56 -8.52 -1.48
C ARG A 95 8.68 -7.48 -2.59
N GLY A 96 9.39 -6.38 -2.31
CA GLY A 96 9.87 -5.43 -3.29
C GLY A 96 11.31 -5.73 -3.71
N ARG A 97 11.96 -4.76 -4.32
CA ARG A 97 13.39 -4.85 -4.71
C ARG A 97 14.31 -4.77 -3.49
N LYS A 98 14.04 -3.83 -2.60
CA LYS A 98 14.86 -3.54 -1.41
C LYS A 98 14.04 -3.48 -0.13
N VAL A 99 12.73 -3.37 -0.24
CA VAL A 99 11.79 -3.16 0.87
C VAL A 99 10.80 -4.31 0.91
N THR A 100 10.43 -4.73 2.11
CA THR A 100 9.33 -5.66 2.34
C THR A 100 8.13 -4.88 2.86
N GLY A 101 6.99 -4.96 2.15
CA GLY A 101 5.70 -4.53 2.62
C GLY A 101 4.94 -5.68 3.28
N TYR A 102 3.75 -5.38 3.79
CA TYR A 102 2.95 -6.37 4.51
C TYR A 102 1.47 -6.27 4.16
N LEU A 103 0.81 -7.40 4.09
CA LEU A 103 -0.64 -7.50 3.99
C LEU A 103 -1.16 -8.18 5.26
N ILE A 104 -1.92 -7.42 6.04
CA ILE A 104 -2.51 -7.82 7.32
C ILE A 104 -4.00 -8.03 7.10
N GLU A 105 -4.52 -9.16 7.52
CA GLU A 105 -5.91 -9.53 7.26
C GLU A 105 -6.67 -9.84 8.55
N SER A 106 -7.91 -9.38 8.59
CA SER A 106 -8.95 -9.90 9.48
C SER A 106 -9.94 -10.73 8.67
N SER A 107 -11.04 -11.17 9.27
CA SER A 107 -12.10 -11.89 8.53
C SER A 107 -12.69 -11.08 7.37
N GLU A 108 -12.89 -9.78 7.57
CA GLU A 108 -13.63 -8.92 6.65
C GLU A 108 -12.80 -7.81 5.99
N GLN A 109 -11.64 -7.51 6.52
CA GLN A 109 -10.83 -6.36 6.08
C GLN A 109 -9.38 -6.74 5.81
N ALA A 110 -8.70 -5.89 5.08
CA ALA A 110 -7.27 -5.99 4.82
C ALA A 110 -6.57 -4.64 4.98
N ILE A 111 -5.37 -4.65 5.53
CA ILE A 111 -4.48 -3.50 5.61
C ILE A 111 -3.20 -3.83 4.85
N LEU A 112 -2.87 -3.00 3.87
CA LEU A 112 -1.61 -3.07 3.16
C LEU A 112 -0.67 -2.01 3.73
N LEU A 113 0.44 -2.43 4.26
CA LEU A 113 1.51 -1.56 4.73
C LEU A 113 2.60 -1.52 3.67
N LEU A 114 2.74 -0.39 3.01
CA LEU A 114 3.52 -0.24 1.79
C LEU A 114 4.52 0.93 1.91
N PRO A 115 5.66 0.84 1.23
CA PRO A 115 6.55 1.99 1.07
C PRO A 115 5.93 3.03 0.13
N ASP A 116 6.39 4.26 0.23
CA ASP A 116 6.01 5.37 -0.65
C ASP A 116 6.85 5.44 -1.93
N ASP A 117 7.42 4.33 -2.33
CA ASP A 117 8.26 4.20 -3.52
C ASP A 117 7.50 3.44 -4.63
N PRO A 118 7.19 4.11 -5.77
CA PRO A 118 6.46 3.47 -6.86
C PRO A 118 7.17 2.25 -7.46
N CYS A 119 8.50 2.24 -7.51
CA CYS A 119 9.26 1.10 -8.01
C CYS A 119 9.12 -0.13 -7.12
N GLU A 120 9.09 0.07 -5.81
CA GLU A 120 8.82 -0.99 -4.85
C GLU A 120 7.36 -1.49 -4.97
N LEU A 121 6.40 -0.58 -5.14
CA LEU A 121 4.98 -0.92 -5.31
C LEU A 121 4.75 -1.80 -6.53
N LEU A 122 5.41 -1.52 -7.67
CA LEU A 122 5.29 -2.35 -8.87
C LEU A 122 5.65 -3.81 -8.62
N GLU A 123 6.66 -4.07 -7.80
CA GLU A 123 7.07 -5.44 -7.44
C GLU A 123 6.09 -6.12 -6.46
N MET A 124 5.45 -5.34 -5.57
CA MET A 124 4.57 -5.85 -4.52
C MET A 124 3.14 -6.09 -4.99
N LEU A 125 2.64 -5.26 -5.90
CA LEU A 125 1.24 -5.24 -6.31
C LEU A 125 0.73 -6.56 -6.90
N PRO A 126 1.46 -7.34 -7.71
CA PRO A 126 0.95 -8.60 -8.22
C PRO A 126 0.52 -9.58 -7.12
N ALA A 127 1.35 -9.76 -6.10
CA ALA A 127 1.03 -10.64 -4.96
C ALA A 127 -0.10 -10.07 -4.09
N ALA A 128 -0.09 -8.76 -3.84
CA ALA A 128 -1.13 -8.08 -3.08
C ALA A 128 -2.49 -8.18 -3.77
N CYS A 129 -2.56 -7.91 -5.06
CA CYS A 129 -3.79 -7.98 -5.85
C CYS A 129 -4.34 -9.40 -5.93
N ALA A 130 -3.48 -10.40 -6.15
CA ALA A 130 -3.89 -11.81 -6.17
C ALA A 130 -4.53 -12.20 -4.83
N ARG A 131 -3.95 -11.79 -3.72
CA ARG A 131 -4.48 -12.08 -2.38
C ARG A 131 -5.80 -11.36 -2.11
N LEU A 132 -5.91 -10.08 -2.44
CA LEU A 132 -7.14 -9.29 -2.26
C LEU A 132 -8.29 -9.83 -3.12
N LYS A 133 -8.01 -10.21 -4.36
CA LYS A 133 -9.01 -10.86 -5.23
C LYS A 133 -9.54 -12.14 -4.60
N GLY A 134 -8.66 -13.01 -4.14
CA GLY A 134 -9.04 -14.27 -3.48
C GLY A 134 -9.83 -14.02 -2.19
N LYS A 135 -9.38 -13.10 -1.35
CA LYS A 135 -10.03 -12.77 -0.08
C LYS A 135 -11.46 -12.25 -0.26
N PHE A 136 -11.65 -11.33 -1.18
CA PHE A 136 -12.94 -10.63 -1.36
C PHE A 136 -13.80 -11.21 -2.48
N GLY A 137 -13.38 -12.30 -3.12
CA GLY A 137 -14.11 -12.91 -4.23
C GLY A 137 -14.27 -11.96 -5.42
N LEU A 138 -13.28 -11.10 -5.69
CA LEU A 138 -13.33 -10.13 -6.78
C LEU A 138 -12.95 -10.76 -8.10
N GLU A 139 -13.66 -10.38 -9.14
CA GLU A 139 -13.41 -10.80 -10.51
C GLU A 139 -12.71 -9.71 -11.30
N GLY A 140 -11.89 -10.09 -12.25
CA GLY A 140 -11.13 -9.22 -13.10
C GLY A 140 -9.67 -9.66 -13.16
N GLU A 141 -8.99 -9.24 -14.19
CA GLU A 141 -7.58 -9.54 -14.41
C GLU A 141 -6.81 -8.25 -14.62
N ILE A 142 -5.60 -8.23 -14.10
CA ILE A 142 -4.65 -7.15 -14.41
C ILE A 142 -4.25 -7.33 -15.88
N PRO A 143 -4.56 -6.36 -16.76
CA PRO A 143 -4.22 -6.48 -18.17
C PRO A 143 -2.72 -6.60 -18.36
N THR A 144 -2.25 -7.67 -18.97
CA THR A 144 -0.82 -7.91 -19.21
C THR A 144 -0.18 -6.81 -20.06
N ARG A 145 -0.99 -6.14 -20.89
CA ARG A 145 -0.53 -5.04 -21.75
C ARG A 145 -0.34 -3.71 -21.02
N GLU A 146 -0.86 -3.58 -19.81
CA GLU A 146 -0.79 -2.33 -19.04
C GLU A 146 0.40 -2.31 -18.06
N VAL A 147 1.12 -3.41 -17.90
CA VAL A 147 2.36 -3.41 -17.10
C VAL A 147 3.40 -2.41 -17.64
N PRO A 148 3.66 -2.33 -18.96
CA PRO A 148 4.51 -1.29 -19.53
C PRO A 148 3.98 0.13 -19.28
N ASP A 149 2.67 0.34 -19.33
CA ASP A 149 2.04 1.64 -19.06
C ASP A 149 2.24 2.08 -17.61
N LEU A 150 2.23 1.16 -16.66
CA LEU A 150 2.50 1.46 -15.25
C LEU A 150 3.97 1.86 -15.04
N GLU A 151 4.89 1.19 -15.70
CA GLU A 151 6.31 1.54 -15.67
C GLU A 151 6.55 2.92 -16.30
N ALA A 152 5.90 3.21 -17.42
CA ALA A 152 5.95 4.52 -18.05
C ALA A 152 5.38 5.62 -17.14
N LEU A 153 4.26 5.37 -16.47
CA LEU A 153 3.66 6.30 -15.51
C LEU A 153 4.62 6.64 -14.36
N VAL A 154 5.32 5.64 -13.85
CA VAL A 154 6.33 5.83 -12.81
C VAL A 154 7.49 6.67 -13.34
N THR A 155 8.02 6.35 -14.50
CA THR A 155 9.15 7.05 -15.12
C THR A 155 8.81 8.52 -15.43
N GLU A 156 7.69 8.79 -16.08
CA GLU A 156 7.23 10.16 -16.38
C GLU A 156 7.05 11.01 -15.10
N SER A 157 6.66 10.38 -14.02
CA SER A 157 6.44 11.10 -12.77
C SER A 157 7.76 11.45 -12.08
N PHE A 158 8.77 10.60 -12.17
CA PHE A 158 10.11 10.93 -11.70
C PHE A 158 10.72 12.08 -12.51
N ASP A 159 10.61 12.06 -13.83
CA ASP A 159 11.13 13.10 -14.70
C ASP A 159 10.48 14.47 -14.41
N ARG A 160 9.18 14.48 -14.09
CA ARG A 160 8.47 15.71 -13.69
C ARG A 160 8.93 16.25 -12.34
N GLU A 161 9.08 15.37 -11.34
CA GLU A 161 9.54 15.78 -10.01
C GLU A 161 10.98 16.33 -10.07
N GLU A 162 11.86 15.75 -10.88
CA GLU A 162 13.21 16.27 -11.10
C GLU A 162 13.20 17.61 -11.83
N ALA A 163 12.33 17.80 -12.82
CA ALA A 163 12.20 19.05 -13.55
C ALA A 163 11.65 20.19 -12.68
N GLU A 164 10.71 19.89 -11.78
CA GLU A 164 10.15 20.88 -10.84
C GLU A 164 11.13 21.21 -9.69
N ALA A 165 12.08 20.36 -9.38
CA ALA A 165 13.11 20.58 -8.37
C ALA A 165 14.29 21.43 -8.84
N LEU A 166 14.44 21.65 -10.15
CA LEU A 166 15.44 22.51 -10.77
C LEU A 166 14.94 23.95 -10.90
#